data_14e4d49840b5d9c464c0ea2b7c3854a3
#
_entry.id   14e4d49840b5d9c464c0ea2b7c3854a3
#
_cell.length_a   1.000
_cell.length_b   1.000
_cell.length_c   1.000
_cell.angle_alpha   90.00
_cell.angle_beta   90.00
_cell.angle_gamma   90.00
#
_symmetry.space_group_name_H-M   'P 1'
#
loop_
_entity.id
_entity.type
_entity.pdbx_description
1 polymer ?
#
loop_
_entity_poly.entity_id
_entity_poly.type
_entity_poly.pdbx_seq_one_letter_code
_entity_poly.pdbx_strand_id
1 'polypeptide(L)'
;MQNLPQPLDVRLMNLTATVLFMAVLAAALLAFAGWAMRHPVFAIRAIVVDGEVHHNNAATLRANVLPRLSGNFFTLDLARVRDAFEAVPWVRRAVVRREFPDRLHVTLEEHQAIALWSREDEDAEARLVDRDGTVFEANLGDLESEDLPRLWAPNAQAAEVLATYRRLAPMFARLDATLDALELTERANWRAALDSGAQIELGRGSADEVVQRTARFIDTVAQAAARYGRAADAIESADLRYPNAYALRLRGVSTVAAAPGSPSARPATPRTAPAGTPPHRTAPQDRRNG
;
A
#
# COMPACT_ATOMS: atom_id res chain seq x y z
N MET A 1 -12.42 -91.32 -16.79
CA MET A 1 -11.03 -90.81 -16.64
C MET A 1 -11.00 -90.08 -15.29
N GLN A 2 -10.45 -90.72 -14.27
CA GLN A 2 -10.33 -90.19 -12.91
C GLN A 2 -9.17 -89.18 -12.93
N ASN A 3 -9.42 -87.89 -12.70
CA ASN A 3 -8.39 -86.93 -12.47
C ASN A 3 -7.75 -87.20 -11.10
N LEU A 4 -6.60 -87.85 -11.10
CA LEU A 4 -5.80 -88.03 -9.88
C LEU A 4 -5.42 -86.68 -9.30
N PRO A 5 -5.54 -86.50 -7.95
CA PRO A 5 -5.17 -85.22 -7.34
C PRO A 5 -3.68 -85.02 -7.53
N GLN A 6 -3.31 -83.84 -8.07
CA GLN A 6 -1.90 -83.45 -8.28
C GLN A 6 -1.15 -83.49 -6.92
N PRO A 7 0.07 -84.03 -6.88
CA PRO A 7 0.91 -84.05 -5.66
C PRO A 7 1.14 -82.63 -5.13
N LEU A 8 1.24 -82.48 -3.81
CA LEU A 8 1.35 -81.21 -3.11
C LEU A 8 2.50 -80.31 -3.59
N ASP A 9 3.61 -80.93 -3.93
CA ASP A 9 4.84 -80.25 -4.45
C ASP A 9 4.60 -79.56 -5.77
N VAL A 10 3.83 -80.22 -6.66
CA VAL A 10 3.47 -79.57 -7.99
C VAL A 10 2.52 -78.40 -7.79
N ARG A 11 1.59 -78.49 -6.83
CA ARG A 11 0.68 -77.41 -6.48
C ARG A 11 1.45 -76.24 -5.87
N LEU A 12 2.40 -76.52 -4.95
CA LEU A 12 3.23 -75.50 -4.31
C LEU A 12 4.15 -74.82 -5.36
N MET A 13 4.77 -75.60 -6.22
CA MET A 13 5.62 -75.10 -7.31
C MET A 13 4.83 -74.21 -8.28
N ASN A 14 3.62 -74.62 -8.69
CA ASN A 14 2.76 -73.82 -9.57
C ASN A 14 2.27 -72.55 -8.86
N LEU A 15 1.95 -72.59 -7.57
CA LEU A 15 1.58 -71.40 -6.80
C LEU A 15 2.74 -70.39 -6.73
N THR A 16 3.94 -70.87 -6.36
CA THR A 16 5.14 -70.01 -6.29
C THR A 16 5.49 -69.44 -7.66
N ALA A 17 5.40 -70.22 -8.74
CA ALA A 17 5.62 -69.76 -10.09
C ALA A 17 4.59 -68.71 -10.50
N THR A 18 3.30 -68.92 -10.16
CA THR A 18 2.24 -67.96 -10.44
C THR A 18 2.44 -66.67 -9.67
N VAL A 19 2.77 -66.73 -8.38
CA VAL A 19 3.06 -65.54 -7.57
C VAL A 19 4.27 -64.80 -8.10
N LEU A 20 5.33 -65.49 -8.47
CA LEU A 20 6.54 -64.88 -9.04
C LEU A 20 6.23 -64.22 -10.38
N PHE A 21 5.48 -64.91 -11.26
CA PHE A 21 5.05 -64.35 -12.55
C PHE A 21 4.21 -63.10 -12.38
N MET A 22 3.24 -63.11 -11.46
CA MET A 22 2.40 -61.92 -11.15
C MET A 22 3.22 -60.80 -10.58
N ALA A 23 4.21 -61.08 -9.71
CA ALA A 23 5.10 -60.05 -9.17
C ALA A 23 5.96 -59.41 -10.28
N VAL A 24 6.53 -60.22 -11.18
CA VAL A 24 7.33 -59.72 -12.31
C VAL A 24 6.44 -58.90 -13.28
N LEU A 25 5.24 -59.39 -13.56
CA LEU A 25 4.29 -58.66 -14.42
C LEU A 25 3.89 -57.31 -13.81
N ALA A 26 3.59 -57.28 -12.52
CA ALA A 26 3.28 -56.07 -11.79
C ALA A 26 4.47 -55.07 -11.83
N ALA A 27 5.70 -55.56 -11.58
CA ALA A 27 6.91 -54.73 -11.66
C ALA A 27 7.14 -54.19 -13.08
N ALA A 28 6.93 -55.01 -14.11
CA ALA A 28 7.04 -54.58 -15.53
C ALA A 28 6.01 -53.54 -15.89
N LEU A 29 4.75 -53.68 -15.42
CA LEU A 29 3.67 -52.68 -15.64
C LEU A 29 3.98 -51.35 -14.91
N LEU A 30 4.49 -51.40 -13.67
CA LEU A 30 4.88 -50.20 -12.95
C LEU A 30 6.07 -49.49 -13.62
N ALA A 31 7.08 -50.27 -14.06
CA ALA A 31 8.21 -49.70 -14.80
C ALA A 31 7.78 -49.07 -16.14
N PHE A 32 6.91 -49.75 -16.86
CA PHE A 32 6.34 -49.21 -18.12
C PHE A 32 5.50 -47.94 -17.88
N ALA A 33 4.66 -47.95 -16.86
CA ALA A 33 3.87 -46.78 -16.47
C ALA A 33 4.77 -45.59 -16.09
N GLY A 34 5.81 -45.87 -15.27
CA GLY A 34 6.80 -44.84 -14.89
C GLY A 34 7.60 -44.30 -16.08
N TRP A 35 7.97 -45.14 -17.03
CA TRP A 35 8.62 -44.72 -18.25
C TRP A 35 7.68 -43.92 -19.15
N ALA A 36 6.45 -44.38 -19.35
CA ALA A 36 5.44 -43.69 -20.16
C ALA A 36 5.12 -42.30 -19.59
N MET A 37 4.94 -42.19 -18.25
CA MET A 37 4.67 -40.91 -17.61
C MET A 37 5.83 -39.89 -17.74
N ARG A 38 7.07 -40.37 -17.91
CA ARG A 38 8.25 -39.51 -18.11
C ARG A 38 8.57 -39.23 -19.58
N HIS A 39 7.77 -39.78 -20.50
CA HIS A 39 8.03 -39.60 -21.91
C HIS A 39 7.89 -38.14 -22.36
N PRO A 40 8.77 -37.59 -23.20
CA PRO A 40 8.80 -36.20 -23.65
C PRO A 40 7.53 -35.72 -24.38
N VAL A 41 6.68 -36.65 -24.83
CA VAL A 41 5.35 -36.34 -25.38
C VAL A 41 4.47 -35.58 -24.39
N PHE A 42 4.66 -35.80 -23.09
CA PHE A 42 3.94 -35.13 -22.02
C PHE A 42 4.69 -33.90 -21.44
N ALA A 43 5.73 -33.44 -22.11
CA ALA A 43 6.37 -32.18 -21.75
C ALA A 43 5.37 -31.04 -21.95
N ILE A 44 5.33 -30.08 -20.99
CA ILE A 44 4.48 -28.91 -21.10
C ILE A 44 5.02 -28.03 -22.23
N ARG A 45 4.18 -27.77 -23.24
CA ARG A 45 4.54 -27.00 -24.44
C ARG A 45 3.96 -25.60 -24.41
N ALA A 46 2.84 -25.38 -23.72
CA ALA A 46 2.20 -24.10 -23.66
C ALA A 46 1.67 -23.79 -22.26
N ILE A 47 1.76 -22.52 -21.89
CA ILE A 47 1.10 -21.96 -20.73
C ILE A 47 0.15 -20.88 -21.27
N VAL A 48 -1.13 -21.10 -21.10
CA VAL A 48 -2.19 -20.12 -21.43
C VAL A 48 -2.45 -19.33 -20.17
N VAL A 49 -2.29 -18.02 -20.24
CA VAL A 49 -2.53 -17.11 -19.13
C VAL A 49 -3.73 -16.27 -19.47
N ASP A 50 -4.75 -16.32 -18.61
CA ASP A 50 -5.97 -15.54 -18.69
C ASP A 50 -6.19 -14.75 -17.39
N GLY A 51 -7.11 -13.78 -17.41
CA GLY A 51 -7.47 -12.97 -16.25
C GLY A 51 -7.04 -11.52 -16.37
N GLU A 52 -6.97 -10.85 -15.23
CA GLU A 52 -6.54 -9.45 -15.17
C GLU A 52 -5.01 -9.39 -15.26
N VAL A 53 -4.49 -8.90 -16.39
CA VAL A 53 -3.04 -8.79 -16.65
C VAL A 53 -2.78 -7.40 -17.24
N HIS A 54 -2.84 -6.37 -16.38
CA HIS A 54 -2.61 -4.98 -16.78
C HIS A 54 -1.15 -4.57 -16.56
N HIS A 55 -0.56 -4.98 -15.42
CA HIS A 55 0.80 -4.61 -15.01
C HIS A 55 1.85 -5.66 -15.40
N ASN A 56 1.44 -6.89 -15.70
CA ASN A 56 2.34 -7.96 -16.08
C ASN A 56 2.25 -8.26 -17.58
N ASN A 57 3.39 -8.36 -18.23
CA ASN A 57 3.46 -8.81 -19.63
C ASN A 57 3.94 -10.27 -19.74
N ALA A 58 3.67 -10.89 -20.87
CA ALA A 58 4.06 -12.28 -21.11
C ALA A 58 5.58 -12.53 -20.99
N ALA A 59 6.41 -11.53 -21.24
CA ALA A 59 7.87 -11.63 -21.12
C ALA A 59 8.28 -11.69 -19.64
N THR A 60 7.73 -10.81 -18.80
CA THR A 60 7.98 -10.78 -17.36
C THR A 60 7.53 -12.08 -16.69
N LEU A 61 6.32 -12.54 -16.99
CA LEU A 61 5.79 -13.81 -16.46
C LEU A 61 6.68 -14.97 -16.87
N ARG A 62 7.08 -15.03 -18.16
CA ARG A 62 7.95 -16.08 -18.66
C ARG A 62 9.32 -16.07 -17.97
N ALA A 63 9.95 -14.92 -17.82
CA ALA A 63 11.26 -14.80 -17.20
C ALA A 63 11.27 -15.23 -15.73
N ASN A 64 10.22 -14.92 -14.97
CA ASN A 64 10.13 -15.22 -13.55
C ASN A 64 9.64 -16.64 -13.25
N VAL A 65 8.75 -17.19 -14.10
CA VAL A 65 8.08 -18.47 -13.82
C VAL A 65 8.80 -19.65 -14.45
N LEU A 66 9.24 -19.57 -15.76
CA LEU A 66 9.83 -20.71 -16.44
C LEU A 66 11.02 -21.35 -15.71
N PRO A 67 11.97 -20.61 -15.11
CA PRO A 67 13.10 -21.23 -14.41
C PRO A 67 12.69 -22.06 -13.20
N ARG A 68 11.51 -21.82 -12.64
CA ARG A 68 10.97 -22.50 -11.46
C ARG A 68 10.12 -23.73 -11.81
N LEU A 69 9.81 -23.93 -13.09
CA LEU A 69 9.03 -25.06 -13.57
C LEU A 69 9.94 -26.26 -13.80
N SER A 70 9.60 -27.38 -13.16
CA SER A 70 10.30 -28.66 -13.35
C SER A 70 9.30 -29.80 -13.39
N GLY A 71 9.43 -30.69 -14.40
CA GLY A 71 8.55 -31.86 -14.57
C GLY A 71 7.80 -31.82 -15.90
N ASN A 72 6.87 -32.73 -16.03
CA ASN A 72 5.98 -32.83 -17.19
C ASN A 72 4.52 -32.74 -16.74
N PHE A 73 3.58 -32.92 -17.67
CA PHE A 73 2.13 -32.85 -17.43
C PHE A 73 1.65 -33.64 -16.20
N PHE A 74 2.23 -34.80 -15.91
CA PHE A 74 1.85 -35.66 -14.78
C PHE A 74 2.64 -35.38 -13.51
N THR A 75 3.92 -35.04 -13.63
CA THR A 75 4.85 -34.93 -12.50
C THR A 75 5.04 -33.50 -12.01
N LEU A 76 4.58 -32.48 -12.77
CA LEU A 76 4.67 -31.08 -12.38
C LEU A 76 3.84 -30.82 -11.10
N ASP A 77 4.46 -30.17 -10.14
CA ASP A 77 3.78 -29.72 -8.91
C ASP A 77 3.04 -28.41 -9.17
N LEU A 78 1.70 -28.47 -9.20
CA LEU A 78 0.88 -27.29 -9.45
C LEU A 78 0.93 -26.26 -8.31
N ALA A 79 1.22 -26.69 -7.08
CA ALA A 79 1.38 -25.76 -5.97
C ALA A 79 2.63 -24.90 -6.18
N ARG A 80 3.76 -25.52 -6.55
CA ARG A 80 4.99 -24.78 -6.89
C ARG A 80 4.82 -23.85 -8.08
N VAL A 81 4.04 -24.26 -9.07
CA VAL A 81 3.73 -23.39 -10.23
C VAL A 81 2.93 -22.19 -9.78
N ARG A 82 1.88 -22.40 -8.99
CA ARG A 82 1.08 -21.32 -8.42
C ARG A 82 1.95 -20.35 -7.62
N ASP A 83 2.77 -20.87 -6.70
CA ASP A 83 3.65 -20.06 -5.85
C ASP A 83 4.68 -19.28 -6.70
N ALA A 84 5.11 -19.84 -7.85
CA ALA A 84 5.99 -19.16 -8.79
C ALA A 84 5.30 -17.98 -9.50
N PHE A 85 4.01 -18.09 -9.83
CA PHE A 85 3.23 -16.99 -10.37
C PHE A 85 2.91 -15.94 -9.30
N GLU A 86 2.52 -16.36 -8.11
CA GLU A 86 2.21 -15.46 -6.98
C GLU A 86 3.44 -14.73 -6.43
N ALA A 87 4.65 -15.18 -6.75
CA ALA A 87 5.89 -14.46 -6.46
C ALA A 87 6.23 -13.36 -7.48
N VAL A 88 5.44 -13.19 -8.53
CA VAL A 88 5.62 -12.10 -9.51
C VAL A 88 4.95 -10.84 -8.98
N PRO A 89 5.61 -9.68 -9.01
CA PRO A 89 4.98 -8.41 -8.64
C PRO A 89 3.62 -8.23 -9.31
N TRP A 90 2.69 -7.60 -8.63
CA TRP A 90 1.30 -7.39 -9.03
C TRP A 90 0.42 -8.64 -9.03
N VAL A 91 0.93 -9.86 -9.02
CA VAL A 91 0.08 -11.07 -8.99
C VAL A 91 -0.39 -11.34 -7.56
N ARG A 92 -1.69 -11.14 -7.33
CA ARG A 92 -2.35 -11.42 -6.05
C ARG A 92 -2.66 -12.89 -5.86
N ARG A 93 -3.14 -13.53 -6.92
CA ARG A 93 -3.56 -14.93 -6.89
C ARG A 93 -3.37 -15.57 -8.26
N ALA A 94 -2.96 -16.82 -8.26
CA ALA A 94 -2.87 -17.64 -9.45
C ALA A 94 -3.65 -18.95 -9.28
N VAL A 95 -4.54 -19.25 -10.21
CA VAL A 95 -5.25 -20.53 -10.29
C VAL A 95 -4.69 -21.32 -11.45
N VAL A 96 -3.96 -22.40 -11.14
CA VAL A 96 -3.28 -23.23 -12.14
C VAL A 96 -4.05 -24.53 -12.36
N ARG A 97 -4.36 -24.85 -13.61
CA ARG A 97 -5.04 -26.07 -14.03
C ARG A 97 -4.27 -26.75 -15.14
N ARG A 98 -4.32 -28.08 -15.16
CA ARG A 98 -3.81 -28.86 -16.30
C ARG A 98 -4.84 -28.91 -17.39
N GLU A 99 -4.43 -28.63 -18.61
CA GLU A 99 -5.21 -28.80 -19.83
C GLU A 99 -4.54 -29.85 -20.73
N PHE A 100 -5.21 -30.99 -20.85
CA PHE A 100 -4.69 -32.12 -21.63
C PHE A 100 -4.47 -31.72 -23.11
N PRO A 101 -3.41 -32.19 -23.80
CA PRO A 101 -2.41 -33.17 -23.31
C PRO A 101 -1.13 -32.53 -22.71
N ASP A 102 -0.81 -31.25 -23.01
CA ASP A 102 0.52 -30.67 -22.80
C ASP A 102 0.48 -29.20 -22.40
N ARG A 103 -0.66 -28.71 -21.88
CA ARG A 103 -0.86 -27.30 -21.54
C ARG A 103 -1.13 -27.08 -20.06
N LEU A 104 -0.73 -25.91 -19.60
CA LEU A 104 -1.21 -25.32 -18.35
C LEU A 104 -2.11 -24.13 -18.65
N HIS A 105 -3.21 -24.08 -17.98
CA HIS A 105 -4.11 -22.94 -17.95
C HIS A 105 -3.97 -22.23 -16.62
N VAL A 106 -3.61 -20.95 -16.65
CA VAL A 106 -3.35 -20.13 -15.46
C VAL A 106 -4.24 -18.92 -15.52
N THR A 107 -5.13 -18.79 -14.53
CA THR A 107 -5.95 -17.59 -14.36
C THR A 107 -5.29 -16.72 -13.29
N LEU A 108 -4.94 -15.49 -13.65
CA LEU A 108 -4.31 -14.52 -12.76
C LEU A 108 -5.32 -13.47 -12.30
N GLU A 109 -5.15 -13.07 -11.06
CA GLU A 109 -5.83 -11.95 -10.42
C GLU A 109 -4.73 -10.99 -9.93
N GLU A 110 -4.76 -9.73 -10.38
CA GLU A 110 -3.76 -8.73 -9.98
C GLU A 110 -4.20 -7.95 -8.74
N HIS A 111 -3.20 -7.45 -8.00
CA HIS A 111 -3.42 -6.48 -6.93
C HIS A 111 -3.94 -5.16 -7.52
N GLN A 112 -4.91 -4.56 -6.88
CA GLN A 112 -5.36 -3.21 -7.19
C GLN A 112 -4.83 -2.28 -6.10
N ALA A 113 -3.77 -1.55 -6.40
CA ALA A 113 -3.18 -0.59 -5.49
C ALA A 113 -4.17 0.54 -5.20
N ILE A 114 -4.39 0.86 -3.93
CA ILE A 114 -5.26 1.94 -3.48
C ILE A 114 -4.58 2.89 -2.50
N ALA A 115 -3.39 2.57 -2.02
CA ALA A 115 -2.59 3.41 -1.15
C ALA A 115 -1.12 3.03 -1.24
N LEU A 116 -0.26 3.99 -0.94
CA LEU A 116 1.16 3.78 -0.68
C LEU A 116 1.34 3.32 0.77
N TRP A 117 2.25 2.38 1.00
CA TRP A 117 2.63 1.94 2.33
C TRP A 117 4.03 2.46 2.67
N SER A 118 4.10 3.65 3.22
CA SER A 118 5.35 4.30 3.61
C SER A 118 5.11 5.32 4.71
N ARG A 119 6.16 5.61 5.48
CA ARG A 119 6.22 6.78 6.36
C ARG A 119 6.55 8.04 5.56
N GLU A 120 6.16 9.19 6.09
CA GLU A 120 6.46 10.50 5.49
C GLU A 120 7.98 10.76 5.42
N ASP A 121 8.76 10.23 6.37
CA ASP A 121 10.20 10.47 6.52
C ASP A 121 11.08 9.35 5.93
N GLU A 122 10.51 8.30 5.36
CA GLU A 122 11.27 7.17 4.82
C GLU A 122 11.25 7.20 3.28
N ASP A 123 12.39 7.55 2.68
CA ASP A 123 12.70 7.31 1.26
C ASP A 123 12.88 5.80 0.93
N ALA A 124 12.52 4.93 1.87
CA ALA A 124 12.59 3.48 1.70
C ALA A 124 11.64 3.04 0.57
N GLU A 125 11.99 1.94 -0.06
CA GLU A 125 11.21 1.29 -1.13
C GLU A 125 9.72 1.29 -0.78
N ALA A 126 8.97 2.21 -1.39
CA ALA A 126 7.56 2.36 -1.11
C ALA A 126 6.85 1.10 -1.57
N ARG A 127 6.16 0.46 -0.63
CA ARG A 127 5.27 -0.67 -0.90
C ARG A 127 3.87 -0.15 -1.18
N LEU A 128 3.02 -1.01 -1.66
CA LEU A 128 1.65 -0.70 -2.01
C LEU A 128 0.68 -1.46 -1.11
N VAL A 129 -0.51 -0.90 -0.93
CA VAL A 129 -1.63 -1.57 -0.24
C VAL A 129 -2.74 -1.79 -1.24
N ASP A 130 -3.23 -3.02 -1.32
CA ASP A 130 -4.38 -3.35 -2.14
C ASP A 130 -5.72 -3.07 -1.44
N ARG A 131 -6.83 -3.27 -2.19
CA ARG A 131 -8.19 -3.07 -1.68
C ARG A 131 -8.55 -3.91 -0.45
N ASP A 132 -7.85 -5.02 -0.20
CA ASP A 132 -8.09 -5.92 0.92
C ASP A 132 -7.19 -5.64 2.13
N GLY A 133 -6.27 -4.66 1.98
CA GLY A 133 -5.31 -4.30 3.02
C GLY A 133 -4.07 -5.18 3.01
N THR A 134 -3.77 -5.86 1.90
CA THR A 134 -2.53 -6.61 1.72
C THR A 134 -1.43 -5.68 1.25
N VAL A 135 -0.29 -5.70 1.94
CA VAL A 135 0.91 -4.96 1.53
C VAL A 135 1.70 -5.81 0.55
N PHE A 136 2.04 -5.25 -0.59
CA PHE A 136 2.83 -5.91 -1.62
C PHE A 136 3.91 -4.99 -2.20
N GLU A 137 4.92 -5.58 -2.81
CA GLU A 137 6.03 -4.87 -3.44
C GLU A 137 5.80 -4.83 -4.96
N ALA A 138 5.87 -3.64 -5.53
CA ALA A 138 5.80 -3.46 -6.98
C ALA A 138 6.53 -2.17 -7.38
N ASN A 139 6.85 -2.06 -8.67
CA ASN A 139 7.45 -0.84 -9.20
C ASN A 139 6.41 0.28 -9.23
N LEU A 140 6.70 1.40 -8.55
CA LEU A 140 5.81 2.57 -8.50
C LEU A 140 5.61 3.21 -9.88
N GLY A 141 6.57 3.04 -10.79
CA GLY A 141 6.45 3.53 -12.16
C GLY A 141 5.37 2.83 -13.00
N ASP A 142 4.83 1.72 -12.51
CA ASP A 142 3.73 0.99 -13.16
C ASP A 142 2.35 1.50 -12.70
N LEU A 143 2.29 2.46 -11.76
CA LEU A 143 1.03 3.02 -11.27
C LEU A 143 0.40 3.95 -12.31
N GLU A 144 -0.90 3.78 -12.54
CA GLU A 144 -1.69 4.65 -13.41
C GLU A 144 -2.02 6.02 -12.76
N SER A 145 -1.95 6.11 -11.44
CA SER A 145 -2.25 7.31 -10.66
C SER A 145 -1.15 7.60 -9.65
N GLU A 146 -0.67 8.85 -9.67
CA GLU A 146 0.30 9.36 -8.70
C GLU A 146 -0.36 9.81 -7.38
N ASP A 147 -1.70 9.95 -7.36
CA ASP A 147 -2.47 10.54 -6.26
C ASP A 147 -2.98 9.49 -5.26
N LEU A 148 -2.16 8.51 -4.90
CA LEU A 148 -2.53 7.53 -3.89
C LEU A 148 -2.24 8.06 -2.47
N PRO A 149 -3.19 7.89 -1.51
CA PRO A 149 -2.96 8.26 -0.14
C PRO A 149 -1.84 7.41 0.49
N ARG A 150 -1.12 7.99 1.44
CA ARG A 150 -0.10 7.29 2.21
C ARG A 150 -0.68 6.69 3.47
N LEU A 151 -0.49 5.41 3.65
CA LEU A 151 -0.89 4.70 4.87
C LEU A 151 0.33 4.08 5.53
N TRP A 152 0.36 4.08 6.86
CA TRP A 152 1.41 3.39 7.59
C TRP A 152 0.94 2.92 8.98
N ALA A 153 1.44 1.76 9.38
CA ALA A 153 1.32 1.25 10.75
C ALA A 153 2.45 0.25 11.05
N PRO A 154 2.82 0.04 12.31
CA PRO A 154 3.68 -1.06 12.71
C PRO A 154 2.97 -2.41 12.58
N ASN A 155 3.76 -3.49 12.55
CA ASN A 155 3.27 -4.87 12.72
C ASN A 155 2.16 -5.32 11.73
N ALA A 156 2.28 -4.97 10.46
CA ALA A 156 1.37 -5.43 9.41
C ALA A 156 -0.13 -5.11 9.64
N GLN A 157 -0.45 -4.02 10.34
CA GLN A 157 -1.83 -3.56 10.60
C GLN A 157 -2.44 -2.80 9.40
N ALA A 158 -2.02 -3.12 8.18
CA ALA A 158 -2.45 -2.39 6.99
C ALA A 158 -3.98 -2.45 6.78
N ALA A 159 -4.59 -3.60 7.01
CA ALA A 159 -6.04 -3.76 6.88
C ALA A 159 -6.82 -2.86 7.88
N GLU A 160 -6.31 -2.70 9.12
CA GLU A 160 -6.93 -1.85 10.13
C GLU A 160 -6.82 -0.37 9.76
N VAL A 161 -5.62 0.07 9.34
CA VAL A 161 -5.40 1.45 8.92
C VAL A 161 -6.22 1.77 7.67
N LEU A 162 -6.28 0.87 6.70
CA LEU A 162 -7.10 1.03 5.52
C LEU A 162 -8.60 1.14 5.86
N ALA A 163 -9.09 0.26 6.73
CA ALA A 163 -10.49 0.33 7.18
C ALA A 163 -10.80 1.66 7.90
N THR A 164 -9.85 2.15 8.70
CA THR A 164 -9.98 3.44 9.39
C THR A 164 -9.93 4.60 8.40
N TYR A 165 -9.00 4.57 7.44
CA TYR A 165 -8.90 5.55 6.36
C TYR A 165 -10.23 5.69 5.58
N ARG A 166 -10.81 4.56 5.17
CA ARG A 166 -12.10 4.54 4.45
C ARG A 166 -13.25 5.18 5.23
N ARG A 167 -13.18 5.18 6.54
CA ARG A 167 -14.16 5.83 7.42
C ARG A 167 -13.88 7.30 7.61
N LEU A 168 -12.61 7.69 7.68
CA LEU A 168 -12.19 9.08 7.93
C LEU A 168 -12.23 9.94 6.65
N ALA A 169 -11.80 9.42 5.51
CA ALA A 169 -11.71 10.17 4.26
C ALA A 169 -13.01 10.90 3.88
N PRO A 170 -14.22 10.26 3.90
CA PRO A 170 -15.46 10.96 3.60
C PRO A 170 -15.84 12.02 4.64
N MET A 171 -15.29 11.95 5.85
CA MET A 171 -15.53 12.96 6.89
C MET A 171 -14.75 14.24 6.61
N PHE A 172 -13.47 14.13 6.21
CA PHE A 172 -12.68 15.29 5.82
C PHE A 172 -13.17 15.92 4.50
N ALA A 173 -13.72 15.12 3.59
CA ALA A 173 -14.35 15.64 2.37
C ALA A 173 -15.51 16.63 2.66
N ARG A 174 -16.16 16.56 3.84
CA ARG A 174 -17.17 17.56 4.28
C ARG A 174 -16.58 18.93 4.58
N LEU A 175 -15.26 19.03 4.71
CA LEU A 175 -14.51 20.28 4.87
C LEU A 175 -13.81 20.71 3.59
N ASP A 176 -14.18 20.12 2.43
CA ASP A 176 -13.49 20.30 1.15
C ASP A 176 -11.99 19.98 1.24
N ALA A 177 -11.61 18.99 2.06
CA ALA A 177 -10.24 18.55 2.29
C ALA A 177 -10.09 17.06 1.96
N THR A 178 -9.00 16.70 1.31
CA THR A 178 -8.65 15.31 1.02
C THR A 178 -7.70 14.78 2.10
N LEU A 179 -7.99 13.57 2.61
CA LEU A 179 -7.09 12.86 3.52
C LEU A 179 -5.95 12.23 2.73
N ASP A 180 -4.78 12.88 2.73
CA ASP A 180 -3.60 12.48 1.97
C ASP A 180 -2.76 11.40 2.66
N ALA A 181 -2.72 11.44 4.01
CA ALA A 181 -2.01 10.40 4.76
C ALA A 181 -2.73 10.04 6.07
N LEU A 182 -2.62 8.76 6.45
CA LEU A 182 -3.05 8.25 7.75
C LEU A 182 -1.98 7.33 8.33
N GLU A 183 -1.47 7.69 9.49
CA GLU A 183 -0.44 6.95 10.21
C GLU A 183 -0.94 6.46 11.55
N LEU A 184 -0.70 5.19 11.86
CA LEU A 184 -0.74 4.64 13.21
C LEU A 184 0.71 4.47 13.69
N THR A 185 1.14 5.29 14.65
CA THR A 185 2.52 5.25 15.16
C THR A 185 2.75 4.03 16.05
N GLU A 186 4.02 3.69 16.30
CA GLU A 186 4.42 2.61 17.22
C GLU A 186 3.88 2.80 18.67
N ARG A 187 3.55 4.04 19.03
CA ARG A 187 2.96 4.38 20.33
C ARG A 187 1.42 4.35 20.32
N ALA A 188 0.84 3.71 19.28
CA ALA A 188 -0.60 3.65 19.06
C ALA A 188 -1.29 5.02 19.01
N ASN A 189 -0.61 6.02 18.42
CA ASN A 189 -1.17 7.34 18.19
C ASN A 189 -1.49 7.48 16.70
N TRP A 190 -2.70 7.92 16.39
CA TRP A 190 -3.17 8.16 15.04
C TRP A 190 -2.86 9.59 14.61
N ARG A 191 -2.36 9.74 13.40
CA ARG A 191 -2.08 11.02 12.74
C ARG A 191 -2.68 11.03 11.36
N ALA A 192 -3.19 12.17 10.96
CA ALA A 192 -3.70 12.40 9.62
C ALA A 192 -3.04 13.63 9.01
N ALA A 193 -2.71 13.56 7.72
CA ALA A 193 -2.30 14.70 6.94
C ALA A 193 -3.31 14.97 5.83
N LEU A 194 -3.63 16.23 5.59
CA LEU A 194 -4.54 16.65 4.53
C LEU A 194 -3.76 17.18 3.33
N ASP A 195 -4.38 17.18 2.17
CA ASP A 195 -3.85 17.73 0.91
C ASP A 195 -3.38 19.20 1.03
N SER A 196 -4.00 19.95 1.93
CA SER A 196 -3.60 21.32 2.27
C SER A 196 -2.27 21.41 3.04
N GLY A 197 -1.67 20.27 3.41
CA GLY A 197 -0.52 20.15 4.32
C GLY A 197 -0.88 20.25 5.80
N ALA A 198 -2.16 20.32 6.15
CA ALA A 198 -2.59 20.37 7.54
C ALA A 198 -2.33 19.04 8.25
N GLN A 199 -1.76 19.12 9.47
CA GLN A 199 -1.47 17.96 10.32
C GLN A 199 -2.49 17.84 11.44
N ILE A 200 -3.12 16.66 11.56
CA ILE A 200 -4.17 16.41 12.55
C ILE A 200 -3.72 15.27 13.48
N GLU A 201 -3.43 15.61 14.73
CA GLU A 201 -3.18 14.62 15.78
C GLU A 201 -4.51 14.05 16.27
N LEU A 202 -4.88 12.87 15.77
CA LEU A 202 -6.15 12.21 16.12
C LEU A 202 -6.11 11.56 17.52
N GLY A 203 -4.90 11.25 18.02
CA GLY A 203 -4.69 10.70 19.35
C GLY A 203 -4.75 9.18 19.40
N ARG A 204 -4.65 8.65 20.62
CA ARG A 204 -4.68 7.21 20.90
C ARG A 204 -6.11 6.69 20.98
N GLY A 205 -6.26 5.38 20.81
CA GLY A 205 -7.51 4.66 20.97
C GLY A 205 -7.79 3.72 19.81
N SER A 206 -8.90 3.01 19.91
CA SER A 206 -9.43 2.17 18.85
C SER A 206 -9.85 3.00 17.64
N ALA A 207 -9.97 2.37 16.48
CA ALA A 207 -10.48 3.00 15.27
C ALA A 207 -11.85 3.70 15.50
N ASP A 208 -12.73 3.09 16.30
CA ASP A 208 -14.04 3.66 16.61
C ASP A 208 -13.94 4.95 17.44
N GLU A 209 -13.08 4.97 18.45
CA GLU A 209 -12.86 6.17 19.27
C GLU A 209 -12.25 7.31 18.45
N VAL A 210 -11.33 6.99 17.55
CA VAL A 210 -10.72 7.96 16.64
C VAL A 210 -11.76 8.53 15.68
N VAL A 211 -12.58 7.70 15.08
CA VAL A 211 -13.65 8.13 14.16
C VAL A 211 -14.67 9.01 14.89
N GLN A 212 -15.11 8.64 16.12
CA GLN A 212 -16.02 9.48 16.89
C GLN A 212 -15.43 10.83 17.27
N ARG A 213 -14.15 10.86 17.62
CA ARG A 213 -13.42 12.08 17.95
C ARG A 213 -13.31 13.00 16.74
N THR A 214 -12.98 12.42 15.58
CA THR A 214 -12.92 13.14 14.30
C THR A 214 -14.29 13.68 13.92
N ALA A 215 -15.38 12.92 14.11
CA ALA A 215 -16.73 13.40 13.82
C ALA A 215 -17.05 14.69 14.59
N ARG A 216 -16.79 14.69 15.90
CA ARG A 216 -17.01 15.91 16.74
C ARG A 216 -16.17 17.09 16.29
N PHE A 217 -14.94 16.86 15.86
CA PHE A 217 -14.08 17.89 15.30
C PHE A 217 -14.67 18.46 14.02
N ILE A 218 -15.02 17.62 13.05
CA ILE A 218 -15.60 18.01 11.76
C ILE A 218 -16.88 18.83 11.95
N ASP A 219 -17.76 18.43 12.89
CA ASP A 219 -19.02 19.12 13.15
C ASP A 219 -18.85 20.51 13.76
N THR A 220 -17.71 20.81 14.38
CA THR A 220 -17.51 22.05 15.15
C THR A 220 -16.41 22.97 14.58
N VAL A 221 -15.47 22.43 13.79
CA VAL A 221 -14.27 23.17 13.35
C VAL A 221 -14.60 24.35 12.46
N ALA A 222 -15.58 24.24 11.56
CA ALA A 222 -15.98 25.32 10.68
C ALA A 222 -16.48 26.54 11.48
N GLN A 223 -17.29 26.29 12.53
CA GLN A 223 -17.76 27.36 13.43
C GLN A 223 -16.61 27.95 14.26
N ALA A 224 -15.66 27.11 14.70
CA ALA A 224 -14.49 27.56 15.44
C ALA A 224 -13.60 28.47 14.58
N ALA A 225 -13.32 28.10 13.32
CA ALA A 225 -12.55 28.90 12.38
C ALA A 225 -13.24 30.23 12.04
N ALA A 226 -14.56 30.20 11.82
CA ALA A 226 -15.35 31.39 11.51
C ALA A 226 -15.28 32.50 12.59
N ARG A 227 -15.10 32.14 13.88
CA ARG A 227 -14.89 33.11 14.97
C ARG A 227 -13.65 33.99 14.77
N TYR A 228 -12.68 33.49 14.00
CA TYR A 228 -11.45 34.20 13.64
C TYR A 228 -11.47 34.71 12.20
N GLY A 229 -12.65 34.72 11.55
CA GLY A 229 -12.80 35.16 10.16
C GLY A 229 -12.08 34.24 9.16
N ARG A 230 -11.98 32.95 9.47
CA ARG A 230 -11.32 31.95 8.64
C ARG A 230 -12.29 30.83 8.26
N ALA A 231 -12.03 30.19 7.13
CA ALA A 231 -12.72 28.97 6.72
C ALA A 231 -11.89 27.71 7.13
N ALA A 232 -12.44 26.53 6.92
CA ALA A 232 -11.80 25.28 7.33
C ALA A 232 -10.51 24.99 6.55
N ASP A 233 -10.36 25.51 5.35
CA ASP A 233 -9.13 25.42 4.51
C ASP A 233 -7.91 26.13 5.15
N ALA A 234 -8.17 27.05 6.10
CA ALA A 234 -7.11 27.75 6.82
C ALA A 234 -6.50 26.91 7.97
N ILE A 235 -6.94 25.67 8.19
CA ILE A 235 -6.36 24.80 9.20
C ILE A 235 -4.89 24.55 8.84
N GLU A 236 -3.99 24.77 9.79
CA GLU A 236 -2.57 24.44 9.73
C GLU A 236 -2.28 23.17 10.53
N SER A 237 -2.87 23.08 11.74
CA SER A 237 -2.83 21.87 12.54
C SER A 237 -4.00 21.81 13.53
N ALA A 238 -4.36 20.59 13.91
CA ALA A 238 -5.32 20.35 15.00
C ALA A 238 -4.84 19.20 15.89
N ASP A 239 -5.08 19.33 17.19
CA ASP A 239 -4.77 18.31 18.18
C ASP A 239 -6.07 17.85 18.88
N LEU A 240 -6.50 16.64 18.58
CA LEU A 240 -7.73 16.03 19.05
C LEU A 240 -7.53 15.08 20.24
N ARG A 241 -6.34 15.05 20.82
CA ARG A 241 -6.03 14.13 21.94
C ARG A 241 -6.84 14.38 23.22
N TYR A 242 -7.44 15.54 23.34
CA TYR A 242 -8.24 15.90 24.50
C TYR A 242 -9.67 15.34 24.39
N PRO A 243 -10.23 14.75 25.46
CA PRO A 243 -11.53 14.05 25.38
C PRO A 243 -12.70 14.93 24.92
N ASN A 244 -12.72 16.20 25.33
CA ASN A 244 -13.86 17.12 25.11
C ASN A 244 -13.46 18.47 24.49
N ALA A 245 -12.23 18.56 23.96
CA ALA A 245 -11.70 19.78 23.36
C ALA A 245 -10.70 19.42 22.28
N TYR A 246 -10.34 20.38 21.45
CA TYR A 246 -9.21 20.28 20.55
C TYR A 246 -8.46 21.61 20.51
N ALA A 247 -7.15 21.56 20.28
CA ALA A 247 -6.38 22.73 19.97
C ALA A 247 -6.37 22.91 18.44
N LEU A 248 -6.56 24.13 17.98
CA LEU A 248 -6.63 24.46 16.55
C LEU A 248 -5.63 25.56 16.23
N ARG A 249 -4.81 25.36 15.23
CA ARG A 249 -3.94 26.39 14.64
C ARG A 249 -4.45 26.71 13.25
N LEU A 250 -4.70 28.02 13.03
CA LEU A 250 -5.18 28.56 11.77
C LEU A 250 -4.11 29.45 11.13
N ARG A 251 -3.94 29.33 9.83
CA ARG A 251 -3.01 30.16 9.06
C ARG A 251 -3.34 31.64 9.22
N GLY A 252 -2.34 32.43 9.63
CA GLY A 252 -2.46 33.87 9.79
C GLY A 252 -3.30 34.32 10.99
N VAL A 253 -3.53 33.44 11.97
CA VAL A 253 -4.13 33.79 13.26
C VAL A 253 -3.09 33.60 14.35
N SER A 254 -2.83 34.68 15.13
CA SER A 254 -1.99 34.63 16.32
C SER A 254 -2.84 34.94 17.56
N THR A 255 -2.83 34.05 18.53
CA THR A 255 -3.50 34.24 19.85
C THR A 255 -2.56 34.80 20.91
N VAL A 256 -1.38 35.27 20.53
CA VAL A 256 -0.51 35.99 21.47
C VAL A 256 -1.20 37.30 21.80
N ALA A 257 -1.70 37.44 23.01
CA ALA A 257 -2.19 38.71 23.50
C ALA A 257 -1.08 39.77 23.32
N ALA A 258 -1.38 40.87 22.64
CA ALA A 258 -0.46 41.98 22.56
C ALA A 258 -0.03 42.33 23.98
N ALA A 259 1.26 42.28 24.26
CA ALA A 259 1.77 42.67 25.59
C ALA A 259 1.22 44.07 25.92
N PRO A 260 0.63 44.29 27.12
CA PRO A 260 0.15 45.59 27.48
C PRO A 260 1.35 46.54 27.55
N GLY A 261 1.56 47.36 26.52
CA GLY A 261 2.68 48.30 26.43
C GLY A 261 3.21 48.62 25.05
N SER A 262 2.75 48.01 23.98
CA SER A 262 3.11 48.49 22.64
C SER A 262 2.29 49.75 22.32
N PRO A 263 2.90 50.95 22.18
CA PRO A 263 2.15 52.13 21.82
C PRO A 263 1.58 51.92 20.42
N SER A 264 0.25 51.93 20.36
CA SER A 264 -0.52 52.07 19.14
C SER A 264 0.10 53.20 18.31
N ALA A 265 0.62 52.92 17.13
CA ALA A 265 1.07 53.94 16.20
C ALA A 265 -0.14 54.81 15.88
N ARG A 266 -0.19 56.00 16.50
CA ARG A 266 -1.13 57.06 16.14
C ARG A 266 -0.95 57.36 14.64
N PRO A 267 -2.02 57.53 13.89
CA PRO A 267 -1.93 58.02 12.51
C PRO A 267 -1.22 59.36 12.53
N ALA A 268 -0.13 59.48 11.76
CA ALA A 268 0.58 60.71 11.57
C ALA A 268 -0.36 61.74 10.95
N THR A 269 -0.74 62.75 11.73
CA THR A 269 -1.36 63.98 11.21
C THR A 269 -0.38 64.69 10.29
N PRO A 270 -0.80 65.20 9.14
CA PRO A 270 0.08 65.96 8.26
C PRO A 270 0.52 67.24 8.96
N ARG A 271 1.82 67.39 9.18
CA ARG A 271 2.42 68.62 9.70
C ARG A 271 2.41 69.64 8.55
N THR A 272 1.58 70.67 8.70
CA THR A 272 1.62 71.89 7.93
C THR A 272 2.94 72.59 8.13
N ALA A 273 3.69 72.86 7.07
CA ALA A 273 4.92 73.60 7.06
C ALA A 273 4.69 75.08 7.39
N PRO A 274 5.47 75.77 8.22
CA PRO A 274 5.46 77.22 8.29
C PRO A 274 6.33 77.82 7.19
N ALA A 275 5.81 78.88 6.63
CA ALA A 275 6.34 79.73 5.53
C ALA A 275 7.67 80.41 5.92
N GLY A 276 8.45 80.71 4.90
CA GLY A 276 9.84 81.14 4.90
C GLY A 276 10.18 82.43 5.55
N THR A 277 11.47 82.65 5.75
CA THR A 277 12.12 83.97 5.88
C THR A 277 13.44 83.95 5.10
N PRO A 278 13.79 85.05 4.44
CA PRO A 278 14.79 85.10 3.36
C PRO A 278 16.25 85.27 3.83
N PRO A 279 17.22 85.31 2.91
CA PRO A 279 18.61 85.00 3.18
C PRO A 279 19.42 86.31 3.60
N HIS A 280 20.34 86.07 4.50
CA HIS A 280 21.41 87.06 4.78
C HIS A 280 22.73 86.62 4.13
N ARG A 281 23.18 87.50 3.27
CA ARG A 281 24.47 87.50 2.54
C ARG A 281 25.56 87.86 3.50
N THR A 282 26.70 87.21 3.54
CA THR A 282 28.03 87.89 3.64
C THR A 282 29.14 86.93 3.23
N ALA A 283 30.08 87.55 2.60
CA ALA A 283 31.16 87.02 1.78
C ALA A 283 32.42 86.58 2.55
N PRO A 284 33.53 86.36 1.87
CA PRO A 284 34.46 85.27 2.10
C PRO A 284 35.75 85.66 2.79
N GLN A 285 36.48 84.70 3.36
CA GLN A 285 37.94 84.82 3.61
C GLN A 285 38.41 83.38 3.73
N ASP A 286 39.19 82.96 2.85
CA ASP A 286 40.59 83.09 2.50
C ASP A 286 41.56 82.36 3.48
N ARG A 287 42.35 81.54 2.84
CA ARG A 287 43.73 81.14 3.15
C ARG A 287 44.02 80.06 4.20
N ARG A 288 44.58 79.02 3.66
CA ARG A 288 46.00 78.53 3.79
C ARG A 288 46.29 77.41 4.74
N ASN A 289 46.97 76.50 4.10
CA ASN A 289 48.13 75.70 4.49
C ASN A 289 48.01 74.51 5.44
N GLY A 290 48.52 73.45 4.84
CA GLY A 290 49.03 72.28 5.48
C GLY A 290 48.99 71.08 4.60
#